data_93afcd48d402b0a00ae3c60230ff82cd
#
_entry.id   93afcd48d402b0a00ae3c60230ff82cd
#
_cell.length_a   1.000
_cell.length_b   1.000
_cell.length_c   1.000
_cell.angle_alpha   90.00
_cell.angle_beta   90.00
_cell.angle_gamma   90.00
#
_symmetry.space_group_name_H-M   'P 1'
#
loop_
_entity.id
_entity.type
_entity.pdbx_description
1 polymer ?
#
loop_
_entity_poly.entity_id
_entity_poly.type
_entity_poly.pdbx_seq_one_letter_code
_entity_poly.pdbx_strand_id
1 'polypeptide(L)'
;MKRLLSFVLLMLVGGLILAACNSVGSDESTYDRVQEEGVVRIGVRNDNPPMSFIDDSGEWVGFDLDLANALADQLGVEPKLVVVDGTTRISFLQDSEVDMSVASMNHTRDRDDAIDFSITYFWDNQSFLVRKDSYGSIDELMGQTVAANAGSSVIPSWQVYSAAKGGPAPDIVEFDDKLAAMQALRDGAVEGYSEDNITLLSLAAGDPELVLLPGGHNPVQFGVGVPNNDSRWRDQVNYALQELWKEGRYQQIYDRWFEGPQKIIDLPLGGEMEVWP
;
A
#
# COMPACT_ATOMS: atom_id res chain seq x y z
N MET A 1 -40.09 27.68 -53.88
CA MET A 1 -39.83 28.00 -52.47
C MET A 1 -39.92 26.78 -51.53
N LYS A 2 -40.93 25.91 -51.59
CA LYS A 2 -41.06 24.74 -50.68
C LYS A 2 -39.94 23.69 -50.82
N ARG A 3 -39.36 23.48 -51.99
CA ARG A 3 -38.28 22.49 -52.23
C ARG A 3 -36.90 22.98 -51.75
N LEU A 4 -36.67 24.28 -51.70
CA LEU A 4 -35.41 24.84 -51.19
C LEU A 4 -35.33 24.78 -49.63
N LEU A 5 -36.49 24.96 -48.94
CA LEU A 5 -36.53 24.83 -47.51
C LEU A 5 -36.29 23.38 -47.03
N SER A 6 -36.75 22.36 -47.79
CA SER A 6 -36.50 20.97 -47.42
C SER A 6 -35.05 20.55 -47.54
N PHE A 7 -34.28 21.13 -48.48
CA PHE A 7 -32.83 20.84 -48.63
C PHE A 7 -31.99 21.49 -47.54
N VAL A 8 -32.37 22.70 -47.13
CA VAL A 8 -31.67 23.42 -46.04
C VAL A 8 -31.93 22.74 -44.68
N LEU A 9 -33.16 22.22 -44.46
CA LEU A 9 -33.50 21.50 -43.23
C LEU A 9 -32.77 20.15 -43.15
N LEU A 10 -32.57 19.44 -44.28
CA LEU A 10 -31.82 18.18 -44.31
C LEU A 10 -30.32 18.39 -44.05
N MET A 11 -29.72 19.49 -44.49
CA MET A 11 -28.32 19.81 -44.20
C MET A 11 -28.11 20.25 -42.77
N LEU A 12 -29.07 20.89 -42.13
CA LEU A 12 -29.00 21.28 -40.71
C LEU A 12 -29.11 20.08 -39.77
N VAL A 13 -29.91 19.06 -40.10
CA VAL A 13 -30.05 17.84 -39.32
C VAL A 13 -28.83 16.92 -39.50
N GLY A 14 -28.23 16.89 -40.73
CA GLY A 14 -26.98 16.16 -40.98
C GLY A 14 -25.76 16.77 -40.24
N GLY A 15 -25.71 18.07 -40.05
CA GLY A 15 -24.67 18.78 -39.30
C GLY A 15 -24.73 18.56 -37.80
N LEU A 16 -25.91 18.35 -37.22
CA LEU A 16 -26.09 18.09 -35.78
C LEU A 16 -25.73 16.63 -35.40
N ILE A 17 -25.85 15.69 -36.34
CA ILE A 17 -25.50 14.27 -36.05
C ILE A 17 -23.98 14.04 -36.08
N LEU A 18 -23.21 14.85 -36.80
CA LEU A 18 -21.74 14.79 -36.81
C LEU A 18 -21.09 15.44 -35.57
N ALA A 19 -21.82 16.31 -34.85
CA ALA A 19 -21.32 16.92 -33.62
C ALA A 19 -21.60 16.04 -32.36
N ALA A 20 -22.44 15.01 -32.46
CA ALA A 20 -22.80 14.16 -31.32
C ALA A 20 -21.88 12.91 -31.16
N CYS A 21 -20.91 12.69 -32.04
CA CYS A 21 -19.98 11.56 -31.94
C CYS A 21 -18.63 11.90 -31.29
N ASN A 22 -18.45 13.11 -30.76
CA ASN A 22 -17.19 13.50 -30.10
C ASN A 22 -17.27 13.56 -28.56
N SER A 23 -18.21 12.87 -27.94
CA SER A 23 -18.22 12.68 -26.49
C SER A 23 -18.31 11.18 -26.14
N VAL A 24 -17.51 10.34 -26.78
CA VAL A 24 -16.91 9.23 -26.06
C VAL A 24 -15.78 9.90 -25.29
N GLY A 25 -16.03 10.23 -24.02
CA GLY A 25 -14.94 10.62 -23.13
C GLY A 25 -13.88 9.54 -23.25
N SER A 26 -12.76 9.86 -23.86
CA SER A 26 -11.54 9.14 -23.58
C SER A 26 -11.32 9.42 -22.09
N ASP A 27 -11.60 8.45 -21.23
CA ASP A 27 -11.10 8.49 -19.86
C ASP A 27 -9.58 8.63 -20.03
N GLU A 28 -9.09 9.85 -19.86
CA GLU A 28 -7.67 10.16 -20.00
C GLU A 28 -6.94 9.38 -18.93
N SER A 29 -6.01 8.52 -19.34
CA SER A 29 -5.22 7.75 -18.38
C SER A 29 -4.46 8.68 -17.46
N THR A 30 -4.36 8.32 -16.19
CA THR A 30 -3.50 9.00 -15.21
C THR A 30 -2.09 9.22 -15.77
N TYR A 31 -1.58 8.29 -16.59
CA TYR A 31 -0.28 8.43 -17.25
C TYR A 31 -0.19 9.65 -18.14
N ASP A 32 -1.19 9.89 -19.00
CA ASP A 32 -1.17 11.01 -19.94
C ASP A 32 -1.17 12.35 -19.19
N ARG A 33 -2.02 12.48 -18.17
CA ARG A 33 -2.08 13.66 -17.30
C ARG A 33 -0.76 13.87 -16.54
N VAL A 34 -0.19 12.82 -15.95
CA VAL A 34 1.09 12.88 -15.21
C VAL A 34 2.23 13.34 -16.14
N GLN A 35 2.27 12.84 -17.38
CA GLN A 35 3.28 13.27 -18.36
C GLN A 35 3.06 14.70 -18.85
N GLU A 36 1.81 15.12 -19.03
CA GLU A 36 1.50 16.50 -19.45
C GLU A 36 1.82 17.52 -18.34
N GLU A 37 1.45 17.20 -17.08
CA GLU A 37 1.72 18.07 -15.93
C GLU A 37 3.19 18.05 -15.48
N GLY A 38 3.93 16.96 -15.80
CA GLY A 38 5.30 16.74 -15.35
C GLY A 38 5.38 16.45 -13.84
N VAL A 39 4.26 16.10 -13.20
CA VAL A 39 4.15 15.87 -11.75
C VAL A 39 3.32 14.63 -11.47
N VAL A 40 3.78 13.79 -10.53
CA VAL A 40 3.03 12.66 -10.00
C VAL A 40 2.74 12.85 -8.51
N ARG A 41 1.47 12.73 -8.10
CA ARG A 41 1.05 12.81 -6.71
C ARG A 41 1.12 11.40 -6.10
N ILE A 42 1.96 11.24 -5.06
CA ILE A 42 2.25 9.94 -4.47
C ILE A 42 1.81 9.94 -3.01
N GLY A 43 0.85 9.08 -2.67
CA GLY A 43 0.46 8.80 -1.29
C GLY A 43 1.53 7.97 -0.58
N VAL A 44 2.09 8.50 0.52
CA VAL A 44 3.13 7.84 1.31
C VAL A 44 2.82 8.03 2.79
N ARG A 45 3.06 7.01 3.62
CA ARG A 45 2.87 7.12 5.08
C ARG A 45 4.00 7.94 5.71
N ASN A 46 3.76 8.44 6.93
CA ASN A 46 4.78 9.11 7.72
C ASN A 46 4.87 8.56 9.17
N ASP A 47 4.25 7.40 9.41
CA ASP A 47 4.08 6.77 10.72
C ASP A 47 4.47 5.28 10.75
N ASN A 48 5.18 4.78 9.73
CA ASN A 48 5.44 3.36 9.54
C ASN A 48 6.94 3.04 9.36
N PRO A 49 7.78 3.17 10.40
CA PRO A 49 9.18 2.79 10.30
C PRO A 49 9.34 1.28 10.08
N PRO A 50 10.35 0.82 9.32
CA PRO A 50 11.32 1.59 8.53
C PRO A 50 10.82 1.91 7.12
N MET A 51 9.53 1.63 6.81
CA MET A 51 8.99 1.77 5.46
C MET A 51 8.84 3.25 5.08
N SER A 52 8.17 4.06 5.91
CA SER A 52 8.13 5.51 5.75
C SER A 52 7.67 6.19 7.04
N PHE A 53 8.47 7.11 7.57
CA PHE A 53 8.25 7.73 8.87
C PHE A 53 8.98 9.07 9.01
N ILE A 54 8.63 9.81 10.05
CA ILE A 54 9.39 10.99 10.48
C ILE A 54 10.43 10.51 11.49
N ASP A 55 11.70 10.76 11.19
CA ASP A 55 12.81 10.38 12.08
C ASP A 55 13.00 11.36 13.25
N ASP A 56 13.96 11.06 14.14
CA ASP A 56 14.25 11.89 15.33
C ASP A 56 14.76 13.30 14.96
N SER A 57 15.22 13.53 13.73
CA SER A 57 15.61 14.86 13.24
C SER A 57 14.43 15.65 12.67
N GLY A 58 13.27 15.02 12.53
CA GLY A 58 12.06 15.58 11.92
C GLY A 58 12.02 15.44 10.40
N GLU A 59 12.94 14.67 9.82
CA GLU A 59 12.97 14.40 8.38
C GLU A 59 12.07 13.22 8.01
N TRP A 60 11.39 13.35 6.87
CA TRP A 60 10.58 12.25 6.32
C TRP A 60 11.47 11.30 5.54
N VAL A 61 11.59 10.08 6.02
CA VAL A 61 12.52 9.05 5.54
C VAL A 61 11.85 7.68 5.44
N GLY A 62 12.48 6.72 4.75
CA GLY A 62 12.01 5.33 4.73
C GLY A 62 12.11 4.68 3.37
N PHE A 63 11.95 3.35 3.38
CA PHE A 63 12.02 2.52 2.17
C PHE A 63 10.96 2.90 1.14
N ASP A 64 9.68 3.02 1.55
CA ASP A 64 8.57 3.40 0.67
C ASP A 64 8.75 4.82 0.11
N LEU A 65 9.31 5.73 0.92
CA LEU A 65 9.60 7.10 0.48
C LEU A 65 10.70 7.12 -0.59
N ASP A 66 11.80 6.39 -0.37
CA ASP A 66 12.88 6.27 -1.34
C ASP A 66 12.38 5.60 -2.63
N LEU A 67 11.54 4.57 -2.52
CA LEU A 67 10.93 3.91 -3.67
C LEU A 67 9.98 4.85 -4.44
N ALA A 68 9.16 5.63 -3.74
CA ALA A 68 8.26 6.61 -4.34
C ALA A 68 9.02 7.65 -5.18
N ASN A 69 10.11 8.19 -4.63
CA ASN A 69 10.98 9.11 -5.36
C ASN A 69 11.65 8.45 -6.57
N ALA A 70 12.14 7.22 -6.41
CA ALA A 70 12.77 6.48 -7.49
C ALA A 70 11.79 6.15 -8.63
N LEU A 71 10.51 5.86 -8.30
CA LEU A 71 9.45 5.66 -9.30
C LEU A 71 9.16 6.95 -10.09
N ALA A 72 9.07 8.09 -9.41
CA ALA A 72 8.89 9.38 -10.10
C ALA A 72 10.06 9.70 -11.04
N ASP A 73 11.30 9.48 -10.57
CA ASP A 73 12.50 9.61 -11.40
C ASP A 73 12.43 8.71 -12.64
N GLN A 74 12.01 7.46 -12.49
CA GLN A 74 11.92 6.49 -13.58
C GLN A 74 10.81 6.86 -14.59
N LEU A 75 9.73 7.49 -14.11
CA LEU A 75 8.66 8.04 -14.95
C LEU A 75 9.04 9.38 -15.61
N GLY A 76 10.16 9.99 -15.20
CA GLY A 76 10.66 11.26 -15.72
C GLY A 76 9.85 12.48 -15.27
N VAL A 77 9.26 12.44 -14.07
CA VAL A 77 8.39 13.49 -13.53
C VAL A 77 8.76 13.85 -12.09
N GLU A 78 8.31 15.02 -11.62
CA GLU A 78 8.54 15.48 -10.25
C GLU A 78 7.57 14.80 -9.26
N PRO A 79 8.04 14.26 -8.12
CA PRO A 79 7.16 13.71 -7.09
C PRO A 79 6.51 14.82 -6.26
N LYS A 80 5.19 14.75 -6.09
CA LYS A 80 4.45 15.48 -5.07
C LYS A 80 3.95 14.53 -4.01
N LEU A 81 4.68 14.44 -2.91
CA LEU A 81 4.35 13.54 -1.81
C LEU A 81 3.13 14.04 -1.03
N VAL A 82 2.20 13.12 -0.75
CA VAL A 82 0.98 13.36 0.01
C VAL A 82 0.94 12.38 1.17
N VAL A 83 0.75 12.88 2.39
CA VAL A 83 0.63 12.00 3.56
C VAL A 83 -0.68 11.23 3.50
N VAL A 84 -0.59 9.91 3.63
CA VAL A 84 -1.73 9.00 3.77
C VAL A 84 -1.52 8.08 4.98
N ASP A 85 -2.59 7.45 5.43
CA ASP A 85 -2.59 6.45 6.50
C ASP A 85 -3.33 5.17 6.08
N GLY A 86 -3.54 4.25 7.02
CA GLY A 86 -4.22 2.98 6.77
C GLY A 86 -5.67 3.13 6.28
N THR A 87 -6.33 4.24 6.61
CA THR A 87 -7.75 4.52 6.28
C THR A 87 -7.89 5.36 5.02
N THR A 88 -6.94 6.24 4.72
CA THR A 88 -7.03 7.21 3.63
C THR A 88 -6.30 6.80 2.35
N ARG A 89 -5.30 5.91 2.40
CA ARG A 89 -4.47 5.51 1.24
C ARG A 89 -5.25 4.90 0.06
N ILE A 90 -6.47 4.37 0.30
CA ILE A 90 -7.36 3.84 -0.75
C ILE A 90 -8.32 4.93 -1.23
N SER A 91 -9.00 5.63 -0.31
CA SER A 91 -9.95 6.68 -0.68
C SER A 91 -9.29 7.81 -1.47
N PHE A 92 -8.06 8.19 -1.14
CA PHE A 92 -7.31 9.22 -1.88
C PHE A 92 -7.02 8.83 -3.33
N LEU A 93 -6.83 7.53 -3.63
CA LEU A 93 -6.77 7.03 -5.00
C LEU A 93 -8.13 7.13 -5.71
N GLN A 94 -9.21 6.71 -5.03
CA GLN A 94 -10.58 6.76 -5.58
C GLN A 94 -11.05 8.18 -5.84
N ASP A 95 -10.68 9.12 -4.96
CA ASP A 95 -11.05 10.54 -5.04
C ASP A 95 -10.06 11.35 -5.91
N SER A 96 -9.09 10.69 -6.54
CA SER A 96 -8.05 11.31 -7.38
C SER A 96 -7.22 12.40 -6.64
N GLU A 97 -7.05 12.27 -5.33
CA GLU A 97 -6.15 13.10 -4.52
C GLU A 97 -4.69 12.71 -4.73
N VAL A 98 -4.44 11.42 -5.01
CA VAL A 98 -3.14 10.89 -5.40
C VAL A 98 -3.24 10.04 -6.68
N ASP A 99 -2.14 9.89 -7.39
CA ASP A 99 -2.03 9.15 -8.65
C ASP A 99 -1.55 7.73 -8.45
N MET A 100 -0.75 7.52 -7.42
CA MET A 100 -0.35 6.22 -6.91
C MET A 100 -0.11 6.29 -5.40
N SER A 101 -0.11 5.14 -4.73
CA SER A 101 0.11 5.05 -3.29
C SER A 101 1.21 4.01 -3.00
N VAL A 102 2.36 4.47 -2.51
CA VAL A 102 3.49 3.67 -2.05
C VAL A 102 3.48 3.73 -0.52
N ALA A 103 2.69 2.84 0.09
CA ALA A 103 2.26 3.01 1.48
C ALA A 103 2.15 1.67 2.24
N SER A 104 3.08 0.74 2.02
CA SER A 104 3.10 -0.61 2.62
C SER A 104 1.74 -1.28 2.54
N MET A 105 1.16 -1.30 1.34
CA MET A 105 -0.22 -1.72 1.16
C MET A 105 -0.30 -3.17 0.71
N ASN A 106 -0.80 -4.04 1.59
CA ASN A 106 -1.05 -5.43 1.26
C ASN A 106 -2.06 -5.54 0.12
N HIS A 107 -1.69 -6.25 -0.94
CA HIS A 107 -2.57 -6.58 -2.04
C HIS A 107 -3.55 -7.67 -1.59
N THR A 108 -4.80 -7.31 -1.40
CA THR A 108 -5.89 -8.23 -1.03
C THR A 108 -7.04 -8.11 -2.03
N ARG A 109 -7.85 -9.17 -2.14
CA ARG A 109 -9.01 -9.17 -3.06
C ARG A 109 -9.97 -8.02 -2.80
N ASP A 110 -10.28 -7.76 -1.53
CA ASP A 110 -11.23 -6.69 -1.17
C ASP A 110 -10.70 -5.31 -1.56
N ARG A 111 -9.37 -5.10 -1.50
CA ARG A 111 -8.74 -3.86 -1.97
C ARG A 111 -8.66 -3.79 -3.48
N ASP A 112 -8.46 -4.93 -4.15
CA ASP A 112 -8.41 -5.05 -5.60
C ASP A 112 -9.80 -4.77 -6.25
N ASP A 113 -10.90 -4.97 -5.51
CA ASP A 113 -12.23 -4.53 -5.93
C ASP A 113 -12.39 -2.99 -5.91
N ALA A 114 -11.56 -2.28 -5.15
CA ALA A 114 -11.64 -0.83 -4.95
C ALA A 114 -10.61 -0.03 -5.76
N ILE A 115 -9.42 -0.57 -5.94
CA ILE A 115 -8.27 0.02 -6.63
C ILE A 115 -7.50 -1.09 -7.35
N ASP A 116 -6.67 -0.75 -8.34
CA ASP A 116 -5.72 -1.70 -8.93
C ASP A 116 -4.39 -1.67 -8.19
N PHE A 117 -3.59 -2.72 -8.35
CA PHE A 117 -2.24 -2.84 -7.79
C PHE A 117 -1.19 -3.09 -8.86
N SER A 118 0.02 -2.64 -8.59
CA SER A 118 1.22 -3.02 -9.33
C SER A 118 1.62 -4.48 -9.05
N ILE A 119 2.66 -4.96 -9.74
CA ILE A 119 3.41 -6.12 -9.29
C ILE A 119 3.91 -5.91 -7.86
N THR A 120 4.17 -7.01 -7.15
CA THR A 120 4.67 -6.98 -5.77
C THR A 120 6.07 -6.36 -5.72
N TYR A 121 6.24 -5.38 -4.82
CA TYR A 121 7.55 -4.78 -4.58
C TYR A 121 8.19 -5.23 -3.25
N PHE A 122 7.40 -5.79 -2.32
CA PHE A 122 7.91 -6.24 -1.03
C PHE A 122 7.09 -7.44 -0.51
N TRP A 123 7.77 -8.38 0.16
CA TRP A 123 7.16 -9.56 0.77
C TRP A 123 7.34 -9.52 2.27
N ASP A 124 6.27 -9.82 3.03
CA ASP A 124 6.29 -9.87 4.48
C ASP A 124 5.32 -10.97 5.00
N ASN A 125 5.14 -11.00 6.28
CA ASN A 125 4.19 -11.88 6.96
C ASN A 125 3.50 -11.09 8.09
N GLN A 126 2.30 -11.47 8.47
CA GLN A 126 1.60 -10.93 9.63
C GLN A 126 1.79 -11.85 10.84
N SER A 127 2.13 -11.27 11.99
CA SER A 127 2.30 -11.99 13.25
C SER A 127 1.86 -11.11 14.42
N PHE A 128 2.33 -11.45 15.60
CA PHE A 128 2.01 -10.75 16.84
C PHE A 128 3.26 -10.38 17.61
N LEU A 129 3.27 -9.16 18.10
CA LEU A 129 4.13 -8.72 19.19
C LEU A 129 3.41 -8.99 20.51
N VAL A 130 4.12 -9.56 21.47
CA VAL A 130 3.60 -9.91 22.80
C VAL A 130 4.57 -9.46 23.87
N ARG A 131 4.11 -9.35 25.12
CA ARG A 131 4.98 -9.18 26.25
C ARG A 131 5.85 -10.43 26.45
N LYS A 132 7.10 -10.24 26.80
CA LYS A 132 8.06 -11.30 27.04
C LYS A 132 7.49 -12.34 28.03
N ASP A 133 7.76 -13.60 27.73
CA ASP A 133 7.36 -14.76 28.52
C ASP A 133 5.84 -14.96 28.70
N SER A 134 4.99 -14.21 27.94
CA SER A 134 3.53 -14.36 28.03
C SER A 134 2.99 -15.47 27.15
N TYR A 135 3.46 -15.57 25.90
CA TYR A 135 2.99 -16.54 24.90
C TYR A 135 4.17 -17.11 24.11
N GLY A 136 4.08 -18.36 23.67
CA GLY A 136 5.12 -19.04 22.88
C GLY A 136 4.77 -19.20 21.40
N SER A 137 3.49 -19.04 21.04
CA SER A 137 3.00 -19.20 19.67
C SER A 137 1.78 -18.33 19.41
N ILE A 138 1.52 -18.05 18.11
CA ILE A 138 0.35 -17.28 17.68
C ILE A 138 -0.96 -18.05 17.98
N ASP A 139 -0.94 -19.37 18.00
CA ASP A 139 -2.13 -20.18 18.28
C ASP A 139 -2.65 -19.96 19.72
N GLU A 140 -1.78 -19.62 20.67
CA GLU A 140 -2.16 -19.33 22.06
C GLU A 140 -2.93 -18.01 22.21
N LEU A 141 -2.85 -17.12 21.21
CA LEU A 141 -3.61 -15.87 21.19
C LEU A 141 -5.05 -16.01 20.69
N MET A 142 -5.44 -17.21 20.20
CA MET A 142 -6.82 -17.44 19.79
C MET A 142 -7.76 -17.31 20.99
N GLY A 143 -8.74 -16.39 20.89
CA GLY A 143 -9.68 -16.08 21.96
C GLY A 143 -9.18 -15.08 23.00
N GLN A 144 -7.97 -14.56 22.83
CA GLN A 144 -7.47 -13.43 23.62
C GLN A 144 -7.85 -12.12 22.96
N THR A 145 -7.88 -11.05 23.75
CA THR A 145 -8.05 -9.68 23.23
C THR A 145 -6.74 -9.20 22.63
N VAL A 146 -6.77 -8.87 21.34
CA VAL A 146 -5.58 -8.42 20.59
C VAL A 146 -5.80 -7.05 19.96
N ALA A 147 -4.71 -6.28 19.79
CA ALA A 147 -4.74 -5.00 19.10
C ALA A 147 -4.46 -5.19 17.60
N ALA A 148 -5.06 -4.34 16.79
CA ALA A 148 -4.73 -4.13 15.38
C ALA A 148 -4.94 -2.67 14.99
N ASN A 149 -4.32 -2.20 13.92
CA ASN A 149 -4.60 -0.87 13.40
C ASN A 149 -5.84 -0.85 12.50
N ALA A 150 -6.62 0.23 12.60
CA ALA A 150 -7.77 0.46 11.74
C ALA A 150 -7.36 0.46 10.25
N GLY A 151 -8.17 -0.18 9.41
CA GLY A 151 -7.88 -0.32 7.98
C GLY A 151 -6.76 -1.32 7.64
N SER A 152 -6.18 -2.03 8.63
CA SER A 152 -5.20 -3.10 8.40
C SER A 152 -5.87 -4.39 7.90
N SER A 153 -5.17 -5.10 7.00
CA SER A 153 -5.58 -6.43 6.55
C SER A 153 -5.38 -7.54 7.62
N VAL A 154 -4.71 -7.21 8.72
CA VAL A 154 -4.54 -8.08 9.88
C VAL A 154 -5.89 -8.53 10.46
N ILE A 155 -6.86 -7.61 10.50
CA ILE A 155 -8.18 -7.87 11.11
C ILE A 155 -8.88 -9.05 10.42
N PRO A 156 -9.18 -9.01 9.11
CA PRO A 156 -9.80 -10.13 8.42
C PRO A 156 -8.88 -11.37 8.36
N SER A 157 -7.57 -11.21 8.23
CA SER A 157 -6.66 -12.36 8.14
C SER A 157 -6.60 -13.14 9.45
N TRP A 158 -6.59 -12.47 10.61
CA TRP A 158 -6.64 -13.13 11.91
C TRP A 158 -7.96 -13.87 12.15
N GLN A 159 -9.08 -13.28 11.71
CA GLN A 159 -10.39 -13.95 11.75
C GLN A 159 -10.39 -15.25 10.92
N VAL A 160 -9.85 -15.18 9.69
CA VAL A 160 -9.73 -16.35 8.79
C VAL A 160 -8.82 -17.42 9.40
N TYR A 161 -7.66 -17.02 9.93
CA TYR A 161 -6.72 -17.95 10.56
C TYR A 161 -7.33 -18.67 11.76
N SER A 162 -7.94 -17.93 12.69
CA SER A 162 -8.59 -18.51 13.87
C SER A 162 -9.71 -19.49 13.48
N ALA A 163 -10.57 -19.11 12.54
CA ALA A 163 -11.63 -19.97 12.02
C ALA A 163 -11.08 -21.24 11.36
N ALA A 164 -10.01 -21.16 10.57
CA ALA A 164 -9.37 -22.30 9.92
C ALA A 164 -8.77 -23.31 10.92
N LYS A 165 -8.35 -22.83 12.09
CA LYS A 165 -7.85 -23.64 13.21
C LYS A 165 -8.97 -24.16 14.13
N GLY A 166 -10.24 -23.80 13.89
CA GLY A 166 -11.37 -24.12 14.76
C GLY A 166 -11.36 -23.33 16.07
N GLY A 167 -10.66 -22.21 16.11
CA GLY A 167 -10.59 -21.30 17.23
C GLY A 167 -11.85 -20.43 17.37
N PRO A 168 -12.00 -19.73 18.51
CA PRO A 168 -13.09 -18.78 18.72
C PRO A 168 -12.94 -17.54 17.81
N ALA A 169 -14.04 -16.81 17.65
CA ALA A 169 -13.97 -15.50 17.00
C ALA A 169 -13.00 -14.60 17.77
N PRO A 170 -12.03 -13.94 17.09
CA PRO A 170 -11.09 -13.06 17.75
C PRO A 170 -11.76 -11.85 18.38
N ASP A 171 -11.28 -11.43 19.56
CA ASP A 171 -11.59 -10.16 20.19
C ASP A 171 -10.52 -9.14 19.79
N ILE A 172 -10.84 -8.24 18.85
CA ILE A 172 -9.89 -7.30 18.25
C ILE A 172 -10.25 -5.88 18.66
N VAL A 173 -9.32 -5.20 19.31
CA VAL A 173 -9.40 -3.76 19.60
C VAL A 173 -8.66 -2.99 18.51
N GLU A 174 -9.38 -2.13 17.80
CA GLU A 174 -8.82 -1.33 16.73
C GLU A 174 -8.27 -0.01 17.26
N PHE A 175 -7.09 0.39 16.77
CA PHE A 175 -6.41 1.62 17.11
C PHE A 175 -6.10 2.41 15.83
N ASP A 176 -6.32 3.73 15.85
CA ASP A 176 -5.91 4.61 14.76
C ASP A 176 -4.40 4.89 14.77
N ASP A 177 -3.78 4.78 15.95
CA ASP A 177 -2.37 5.10 16.20
C ASP A 177 -1.60 3.87 16.71
N LYS A 178 -0.44 3.58 16.10
CA LYS A 178 0.42 2.44 16.44
C LYS A 178 1.02 2.55 17.83
N LEU A 179 1.39 3.76 18.28
CA LEU A 179 1.96 3.96 19.60
C LEU A 179 0.93 3.71 20.68
N ALA A 180 -0.34 4.07 20.43
CA ALA A 180 -1.46 3.75 21.34
C ALA A 180 -1.68 2.24 21.44
N ALA A 181 -1.63 1.49 20.31
CA ALA A 181 -1.71 0.03 20.30
C ALA A 181 -0.54 -0.61 21.08
N MET A 182 0.68 -0.10 20.87
CA MET A 182 1.87 -0.54 21.60
C MET A 182 1.77 -0.25 23.11
N GLN A 183 1.22 0.90 23.50
CA GLN A 183 1.02 1.24 24.90
C GLN A 183 -0.03 0.30 25.54
N ALA A 184 -1.13 0.01 24.84
CA ALA A 184 -2.13 -0.94 25.31
C ALA A 184 -1.54 -2.35 25.53
N LEU A 185 -0.61 -2.79 24.66
CA LEU A 185 0.14 -4.03 24.85
C LEU A 185 1.03 -4.00 26.08
N ARG A 186 1.80 -2.91 26.29
CA ARG A 186 2.67 -2.75 27.48
C ARG A 186 1.88 -2.74 28.77
N ASP A 187 0.73 -2.08 28.78
CA ASP A 187 -0.13 -1.95 29.95
C ASP A 187 -0.93 -3.24 30.26
N GLY A 188 -0.91 -4.23 29.38
CA GLY A 188 -1.67 -5.46 29.50
C GLY A 188 -3.18 -5.29 29.25
N ALA A 189 -3.57 -4.22 28.58
CA ALA A 189 -4.95 -4.02 28.12
C ALA A 189 -5.32 -4.95 26.95
N VAL A 190 -4.31 -5.36 26.18
CA VAL A 190 -4.39 -6.38 25.14
C VAL A 190 -3.27 -7.41 25.31
N GLU A 191 -3.48 -8.61 24.83
CA GLU A 191 -2.51 -9.71 25.00
C GLU A 191 -1.50 -9.80 23.86
N GLY A 192 -1.83 -9.29 22.68
CA GLY A 192 -0.96 -9.22 21.53
C GLY A 192 -1.29 -7.99 20.67
N TYR A 193 -0.31 -7.51 19.91
CA TYR A 193 -0.52 -6.51 18.87
C TYR A 193 -0.12 -7.10 17.53
N SER A 194 -1.05 -7.16 16.59
CA SER A 194 -0.85 -7.73 15.26
C SER A 194 -0.67 -6.66 14.21
N GLU A 195 0.36 -6.82 13.40
CA GLU A 195 0.71 -6.02 12.23
C GLU A 195 1.62 -6.84 11.29
N ASP A 196 2.08 -6.23 10.21
CA ASP A 196 3.13 -6.79 9.36
C ASP A 196 4.45 -6.88 10.16
N ASN A 197 5.21 -7.96 10.00
CA ASN A 197 6.41 -8.22 10.81
C ASN A 197 7.41 -7.08 10.77
N ILE A 198 7.60 -6.45 9.59
CA ILE A 198 8.51 -5.32 9.44
C ILE A 198 8.14 -4.18 10.39
N THR A 199 6.86 -3.88 10.52
CA THR A 199 6.34 -2.87 11.43
C THR A 199 6.53 -3.27 12.89
N LEU A 200 6.16 -4.50 13.25
CA LEU A 200 6.26 -5.00 14.63
C LEU A 200 7.70 -4.98 15.13
N LEU A 201 8.64 -5.42 14.32
CA LEU A 201 10.06 -5.47 14.67
C LEU A 201 10.65 -4.07 14.83
N SER A 202 10.24 -3.14 13.97
CA SER A 202 10.64 -1.75 14.10
C SER A 202 10.12 -1.12 15.39
N LEU A 203 8.84 -1.35 15.71
CA LEU A 203 8.21 -0.82 16.94
C LEU A 203 8.79 -1.44 18.22
N ALA A 204 9.27 -2.70 18.16
CA ALA A 204 9.91 -3.39 19.28
C ALA A 204 11.41 -3.10 19.38
N ALA A 205 11.99 -2.40 18.42
CA ALA A 205 13.43 -2.15 18.40
C ALA A 205 13.91 -1.49 19.69
N GLY A 206 14.83 -2.18 20.40
CA GLY A 206 15.37 -1.71 21.66
C GLY A 206 14.49 -1.94 22.90
N ASP A 207 13.34 -2.58 22.77
CA ASP A 207 12.47 -2.95 23.90
C ASP A 207 12.59 -4.45 24.21
N PRO A 208 13.41 -4.87 25.20
CA PRO A 208 13.64 -6.27 25.53
C PRO A 208 12.45 -6.96 26.19
N GLU A 209 11.42 -6.21 26.58
CA GLU A 209 10.20 -6.72 27.19
C GLU A 209 9.13 -7.13 26.17
N LEU A 210 9.39 -6.87 24.89
CA LEU A 210 8.51 -7.24 23.77
C LEU A 210 9.18 -8.27 22.87
N VAL A 211 8.40 -9.25 22.43
CA VAL A 211 8.87 -10.35 21.60
C VAL A 211 7.93 -10.57 20.44
N LEU A 212 8.48 -10.66 19.22
CA LEU A 212 7.74 -11.12 18.05
C LEU A 212 7.55 -12.63 18.16
N LEU A 213 6.31 -13.10 18.07
CA LEU A 213 6.03 -14.53 18.07
C LEU A 213 6.56 -15.20 16.79
N PRO A 214 7.14 -16.39 16.90
CA PRO A 214 7.64 -17.12 15.74
C PRO A 214 6.51 -17.55 14.81
N GLY A 215 6.82 -17.61 13.53
CA GLY A 215 5.86 -17.89 12.47
C GLY A 215 5.01 -16.66 12.14
N GLY A 216 3.98 -16.87 11.37
CA GLY A 216 3.02 -15.84 10.99
C GLY A 216 1.69 -16.49 10.63
N HIS A 217 0.63 -15.71 10.61
CA HIS A 217 -0.69 -16.23 10.26
C HIS A 217 -1.10 -15.89 8.82
N ASN A 218 -0.39 -14.99 8.15
CA ASN A 218 -0.75 -14.56 6.81
C ASN A 218 0.46 -13.98 6.04
N PRO A 219 1.04 -14.72 5.06
CA PRO A 219 1.99 -14.14 4.13
C PRO A 219 1.35 -13.00 3.35
N VAL A 220 2.04 -11.88 3.21
CA VAL A 220 1.55 -10.67 2.56
C VAL A 220 2.51 -10.13 1.52
N GLN A 221 1.97 -9.40 0.58
CA GLN A 221 2.66 -8.81 -0.56
C GLN A 221 2.27 -7.35 -0.64
N PHE A 222 3.27 -6.45 -0.67
CA PHE A 222 3.00 -5.03 -0.88
C PHE A 222 3.03 -4.70 -2.36
N GLY A 223 1.98 -4.03 -2.82
CA GLY A 223 1.89 -3.46 -4.16
C GLY A 223 1.73 -1.94 -4.10
N VAL A 224 2.14 -1.26 -5.15
CA VAL A 224 1.78 0.14 -5.35
C VAL A 224 0.31 0.20 -5.74
N GLY A 225 -0.51 0.90 -4.95
CA GLY A 225 -1.90 1.14 -5.30
C GLY A 225 -2.02 2.17 -6.42
N VAL A 226 -2.90 1.92 -7.38
CA VAL A 226 -3.21 2.83 -8.49
C VAL A 226 -4.72 2.91 -8.70
N PRO A 227 -5.24 3.96 -9.35
CA PRO A 227 -6.68 4.07 -9.64
C PRO A 227 -7.21 2.84 -10.38
N ASN A 228 -8.40 2.40 -10.01
CA ASN A 228 -9.07 1.25 -10.62
C ASN A 228 -9.36 1.51 -12.12
N ASN A 229 -9.24 0.46 -12.94
CA ASN A 229 -9.51 0.48 -14.38
C ASN A 229 -8.57 1.36 -15.23
N ASP A 230 -7.44 1.79 -14.70
CA ASP A 230 -6.38 2.47 -15.47
C ASP A 230 -5.21 1.51 -15.72
N SER A 231 -5.43 0.51 -16.57
CA SER A 231 -4.41 -0.51 -16.91
C SER A 231 -3.16 0.12 -17.51
N ARG A 232 -3.28 1.22 -18.26
CA ARG A 232 -2.14 1.91 -18.84
C ARG A 232 -1.25 2.52 -17.76
N TRP A 233 -1.83 3.16 -16.77
CA TRP A 233 -1.07 3.70 -15.63
C TRP A 233 -0.41 2.59 -14.82
N ARG A 234 -1.18 1.57 -14.47
CA ARG A 234 -0.65 0.39 -13.76
C ARG A 234 0.55 -0.23 -14.49
N ASP A 235 0.48 -0.39 -15.82
CA ASP A 235 1.56 -0.96 -16.61
C ASP A 235 2.81 -0.05 -16.61
N GLN A 236 2.65 1.28 -16.66
CA GLN A 236 3.78 2.21 -16.53
C GLN A 236 4.45 2.13 -15.14
N VAL A 237 3.67 2.02 -14.07
CA VAL A 237 4.21 1.79 -12.71
C VAL A 237 4.94 0.44 -12.63
N ASN A 238 4.40 -0.61 -13.23
CA ASN A 238 5.04 -1.92 -13.31
C ASN A 238 6.37 -1.86 -14.07
N TYR A 239 6.40 -1.19 -15.23
CA TYR A 239 7.64 -1.02 -15.99
C TYR A 239 8.68 -0.22 -15.20
N ALA A 240 8.28 0.83 -14.50
CA ALA A 240 9.17 1.61 -13.65
C ALA A 240 9.78 0.74 -12.53
N LEU A 241 8.97 -0.08 -11.83
CA LEU A 241 9.45 -1.03 -10.83
C LEU A 241 10.47 -2.03 -11.42
N GLN A 242 10.18 -2.60 -12.58
CA GLN A 242 11.05 -3.57 -13.24
C GLN A 242 12.38 -2.93 -13.68
N GLU A 243 12.36 -1.71 -14.20
CA GLU A 243 13.61 -1.01 -14.58
C GLU A 243 14.44 -0.66 -13.35
N LEU A 244 13.83 -0.19 -12.24
CA LEU A 244 14.54 0.01 -10.97
C LEU A 244 15.21 -1.28 -10.48
N TRP A 245 14.55 -2.43 -10.65
CA TRP A 245 15.12 -3.74 -10.31
C TRP A 245 16.30 -4.10 -11.23
N LYS A 246 16.13 -3.99 -12.54
CA LYS A 246 17.18 -4.31 -13.53
C LYS A 246 18.42 -3.43 -13.39
N GLU A 247 18.23 -2.15 -13.07
CA GLU A 247 19.32 -1.18 -12.84
C GLU A 247 20.00 -1.34 -11.48
N GLY A 248 19.48 -2.18 -10.60
CA GLY A 248 19.97 -2.37 -9.23
C GLY A 248 19.65 -1.22 -8.28
N ARG A 249 18.84 -0.24 -8.69
CA ARG A 249 18.40 0.88 -7.83
C ARG A 249 17.48 0.39 -6.72
N TYR A 250 16.57 -0.53 -7.02
CA TYR A 250 15.73 -1.17 -6.01
C TYR A 250 16.59 -1.84 -4.93
N GLN A 251 17.61 -2.62 -5.33
CA GLN A 251 18.51 -3.30 -4.38
C GLN A 251 19.26 -2.29 -3.51
N GLN A 252 19.72 -1.17 -4.06
CA GLN A 252 20.39 -0.11 -3.29
C GLN A 252 19.47 0.50 -2.23
N ILE A 253 18.17 0.74 -2.57
CA ILE A 253 17.17 1.21 -1.61
C ILE A 253 16.93 0.15 -0.54
N TYR A 254 16.77 -1.12 -0.94
CA TYR A 254 16.58 -2.24 -0.05
C TYR A 254 17.75 -2.39 0.93
N ASP A 255 18.99 -2.43 0.44
CA ASP A 255 20.20 -2.60 1.27
C ASP A 255 20.34 -1.46 2.29
N ARG A 256 19.98 -0.25 1.90
CA ARG A 256 20.00 0.91 2.81
C ARG A 256 19.16 0.68 4.05
N TRP A 257 17.97 0.11 3.89
CA TRP A 257 16.98 -0.02 4.97
C TRP A 257 17.02 -1.38 5.68
N PHE A 258 17.45 -2.45 4.98
CA PHE A 258 17.29 -3.82 5.48
C PHE A 258 18.59 -4.63 5.58
N GLU A 259 19.68 -4.26 4.91
CA GLU A 259 20.94 -5.00 4.92
C GLU A 259 22.09 -4.25 5.63
N GLY A 260 21.96 -2.94 5.83
CA GLY A 260 22.98 -2.08 6.42
C GLY A 260 23.03 -2.13 7.96
N PRO A 261 23.77 -1.19 8.60
CA PRO A 261 23.82 -1.04 10.05
C PRO A 261 22.46 -0.77 10.70
N GLN A 262 21.47 -0.40 9.89
CA GLN A 262 20.07 -0.19 10.28
C GLN A 262 19.20 -1.44 10.10
N LYS A 263 19.82 -2.57 9.76
CA LYS A 263 19.12 -3.85 9.66
C LYS A 263 18.44 -4.18 10.97
N ILE A 264 17.13 -4.09 10.96
CA ILE A 264 16.30 -4.37 12.13
C ILE A 264 15.89 -5.86 12.14
N ILE A 265 15.94 -6.53 10.96
CA ILE A 265 15.35 -7.85 10.75
C ILE A 265 16.15 -8.71 9.80
N ASP A 266 16.21 -10.03 10.09
CA ASP A 266 16.43 -11.05 9.07
C ASP A 266 15.09 -11.32 8.37
N LEU A 267 14.85 -10.64 7.25
CA LEU A 267 13.69 -10.94 6.43
C LEU A 267 13.90 -12.29 5.74
N PRO A 268 12.95 -13.23 5.84
CA PRO A 268 12.97 -14.42 5.01
C PRO A 268 12.56 -14.03 3.59
N LEU A 269 13.40 -13.27 2.91
CA LEU A 269 13.11 -12.82 1.56
C LEU A 269 13.49 -13.90 0.56
N GLY A 270 12.52 -14.39 -0.09
CA GLY A 270 12.60 -15.24 -1.23
C GLY A 270 11.76 -14.77 -2.41
N GLY A 271 11.25 -13.54 -2.36
CA GLY A 271 10.45 -12.98 -3.44
C GLY A 271 11.32 -12.27 -4.46
N GLU A 272 11.56 -12.86 -5.62
CA GLU A 272 12.07 -12.12 -6.77
C GLU A 272 10.95 -11.24 -7.32
N MET A 273 11.31 -10.02 -7.76
CA MET A 273 10.36 -9.17 -8.48
C MET A 273 10.01 -9.84 -9.79
N GLU A 274 8.73 -9.86 -10.15
CA GLU A 274 8.28 -10.35 -11.44
C GLU A 274 8.81 -9.44 -12.55
N VAL A 275 9.74 -9.96 -13.36
CA VAL A 275 10.32 -9.22 -14.50
C VAL A 275 9.77 -9.81 -15.79
N TRP A 276 8.99 -9.01 -16.51
CA TRP A 276 8.48 -9.41 -17.82
C TRP A 276 9.54 -9.24 -18.91
N PRO A 277 9.56 -10.14 -19.92
CA PRO A 277 10.53 -10.08 -21.01
C PRO A 277 10.31 -8.88 -21.93
#